data_ccae8f30da6f7cd404d50eb3f5127aba
#
_entry.id   ccae8f30da6f7cd404d50eb3f5127aba
#
_cell.length_a   1.000
_cell.length_b   1.000
_cell.length_c   1.000
_cell.angle_alpha   90.00
_cell.angle_beta   90.00
_cell.angle_gamma   90.00
#
_symmetry.space_group_name_H-M   'P 1'
#
loop_
_entity.id
_entity.type
_entity.pdbx_description
1 polymer ?
#
loop_
_entity_poly.entity_id
_entity_poly.type
_entity_poly.pdbx_seq_one_letter_code
_entity_poly.pdbx_strand_id
1 'polypeptide(L)'
;MVDAIVIGSGPNGLVAANVLADRGWEVMVFEAQPEAGGAVRSDRGVDPAFVNDLFSSFHPLAVASPAIRALELERFGLRWSRAPIVLAHPLIDGRCPVLHQGFTETAVGIERDSGTHDAEAWSRLSALWRRLDPHLVDAMFTPFPPVKAALAMARELRGAGGLRAARFLALPVRRLAEEEFIGAGPGLLLAGCALHADLLPESTASSAFGWLMAMLGQQYGWPAPVGGAGALTAALVRRLESLGGSVHCGTRVEQVVVRDGKAAGVRTADGEFHAASQAVLADVAVTSLYGNLISWDELPARARADVRRFQWDFSTFKVDWALNGPIPWTAPAAASAGTVHLAADMNELSDYALQVSSHRLPVHPFALLGQMTTTDPSRSPAGTESAWAYTHVPQRIDADLGADTGPGTAAVTGRWDAREAEAMADRLEYQVERFAPGFRDRIAARRILTPADLESLDENLVGGALNGGTTAVHQQLFFRPVPGSGRPETPIQNLYLASAAAHPGGGVHGACGANAARAALRARTGIASRALTGTQRRLSWRPEKT
;
A
#
# COMPACT_ATOMS: atom_id res chain seq x y z
N MET A 1 -25.81 2.95 -23.06
CA MET A 1 -26.00 2.90 -21.58
C MET A 1 -25.37 1.60 -21.12
N VAL A 2 -24.33 1.65 -20.32
CA VAL A 2 -23.65 0.47 -19.78
C VAL A 2 -24.25 0.02 -18.45
N ASP A 3 -23.93 -1.19 -17.99
CA ASP A 3 -24.38 -1.66 -16.66
C ASP A 3 -23.64 -0.93 -15.54
N ALA A 4 -22.33 -0.80 -15.67
CA ALA A 4 -21.53 -0.12 -14.66
C ALA A 4 -20.47 0.80 -15.26
N ILE A 5 -20.21 1.89 -14.53
CA ILE A 5 -19.09 2.79 -14.77
C ILE A 5 -18.11 2.69 -13.58
N VAL A 6 -16.84 2.57 -13.89
CA VAL A 6 -15.74 2.63 -12.91
C VAL A 6 -14.96 3.92 -13.13
N ILE A 7 -14.78 4.71 -12.08
CA ILE A 7 -13.97 5.94 -12.08
C ILE A 7 -12.60 5.60 -11.52
N GLY A 8 -11.56 5.75 -12.32
CA GLY A 8 -10.17 5.38 -12.01
C GLY A 8 -9.83 3.97 -12.47
N SER A 9 -8.67 3.85 -13.13
CA SER A 9 -8.11 2.58 -13.61
C SER A 9 -6.95 2.08 -12.74
N GLY A 10 -6.92 2.46 -11.48
CA GLY A 10 -6.01 1.88 -10.51
C GLY A 10 -6.26 0.38 -10.30
N PRO A 11 -5.40 -0.33 -9.56
CA PRO A 11 -5.54 -1.79 -9.40
C PRO A 11 -6.88 -2.21 -8.82
N ASN A 12 -7.48 -1.40 -7.95
CA ASN A 12 -8.80 -1.69 -7.40
C ASN A 12 -9.92 -1.48 -8.43
N GLY A 13 -9.87 -0.39 -9.18
CA GLY A 13 -10.84 -0.09 -10.24
C GLY A 13 -10.84 -1.16 -11.33
N LEU A 14 -9.65 -1.55 -11.81
CA LEU A 14 -9.50 -2.60 -12.81
C LEU A 14 -9.96 -3.98 -12.29
N VAL A 15 -9.68 -4.31 -11.02
CA VAL A 15 -10.20 -5.55 -10.41
C VAL A 15 -11.72 -5.49 -10.28
N ALA A 16 -12.29 -4.34 -9.88
CA ALA A 16 -13.75 -4.17 -9.81
C ALA A 16 -14.40 -4.37 -11.18
N ALA A 17 -13.85 -3.76 -12.23
CA ALA A 17 -14.33 -3.89 -13.60
C ALA A 17 -14.31 -5.35 -14.08
N ASN A 18 -13.19 -6.06 -13.85
CA ASN A 18 -13.07 -7.48 -14.19
C ASN A 18 -14.09 -8.36 -13.46
N VAL A 19 -14.31 -8.14 -12.15
CA VAL A 19 -15.29 -8.89 -11.37
C VAL A 19 -16.73 -8.68 -11.86
N LEU A 20 -17.07 -7.47 -12.32
CA LEU A 20 -18.38 -7.17 -12.90
C LEU A 20 -18.52 -7.80 -14.29
N ALA A 21 -17.51 -7.68 -15.14
CA ALA A 21 -17.48 -8.26 -16.49
C ALA A 21 -17.59 -9.80 -16.45
N ASP A 22 -16.96 -10.47 -15.47
CA ASP A 22 -17.14 -11.92 -15.22
C ASP A 22 -18.60 -12.31 -14.93
N ARG A 23 -19.44 -11.36 -14.56
CA ARG A 23 -20.88 -11.58 -14.31
C ARG A 23 -21.76 -11.10 -15.46
N GLY A 24 -21.13 -10.83 -16.61
CA GLY A 24 -21.79 -10.43 -17.85
C GLY A 24 -22.31 -9.00 -17.84
N TRP A 25 -21.76 -8.12 -16.98
CA TRP A 25 -22.06 -6.70 -17.02
C TRP A 25 -21.24 -6.02 -18.11
N GLU A 26 -21.88 -5.08 -18.82
CA GLU A 26 -21.18 -4.14 -19.69
C GLU A 26 -20.50 -3.06 -18.82
N VAL A 27 -19.16 -3.00 -18.85
CA VAL A 27 -18.38 -2.14 -17.94
C VAL A 27 -17.51 -1.17 -18.74
N MET A 28 -17.58 0.09 -18.37
CA MET A 28 -16.73 1.17 -18.89
C MET A 28 -15.89 1.74 -17.75
N VAL A 29 -14.58 1.86 -17.95
CA VAL A 29 -13.64 2.48 -17.00
C VAL A 29 -13.17 3.81 -17.55
N PHE A 30 -13.27 4.88 -16.77
CA PHE A 30 -12.72 6.20 -17.09
C PHE A 30 -11.47 6.48 -16.26
N GLU A 31 -10.41 6.91 -16.93
CA GLU A 31 -9.11 7.26 -16.35
C GLU A 31 -8.73 8.69 -16.76
N ALA A 32 -8.38 9.51 -15.77
CA ALA A 32 -7.98 10.90 -16.01
C ALA A 32 -6.58 11.01 -16.62
N GLN A 33 -5.68 10.08 -16.29
CA GLN A 33 -4.31 10.06 -16.80
C GLN A 33 -4.26 9.48 -18.23
N PRO A 34 -3.20 9.79 -19.00
CA PRO A 34 -3.02 9.25 -20.36
C PRO A 34 -2.88 7.73 -20.41
N GLU A 35 -2.49 7.11 -19.28
CA GLU A 35 -2.23 5.68 -19.15
C GLU A 35 -2.98 5.09 -17.96
N ALA A 36 -3.47 3.86 -18.13
CA ALA A 36 -4.11 3.11 -17.06
C ALA A 36 -3.11 2.63 -16.01
N GLY A 37 -3.59 2.41 -14.76
CA GLY A 37 -2.85 1.71 -13.74
C GLY A 37 -2.72 2.41 -12.40
N GLY A 38 -3.06 3.70 -12.31
CA GLY A 38 -2.90 4.45 -11.06
C GLY A 38 -1.49 4.31 -10.49
N ALA A 39 -1.37 3.82 -9.26
CA ALA A 39 -0.08 3.57 -8.59
C ALA A 39 0.64 2.27 -9.04
N VAL A 40 0.25 1.65 -10.16
CA VAL A 40 0.88 0.43 -10.71
C VAL A 40 1.27 0.67 -12.17
N ARG A 41 2.26 1.54 -12.36
CA ARG A 41 2.79 1.95 -13.68
C ARG A 41 4.31 1.90 -13.69
N SER A 42 4.88 1.73 -14.89
CA SER A 42 6.33 1.73 -15.11
C SER A 42 6.66 2.54 -16.34
N ASP A 43 7.84 3.14 -16.35
CA ASP A 43 8.36 3.90 -17.48
C ASP A 43 9.88 3.71 -17.67
N ARG A 44 10.44 4.52 -18.56
CA ARG A 44 11.89 4.64 -18.82
C ARG A 44 12.34 6.09 -18.66
N GLY A 45 11.74 6.80 -17.68
CA GLY A 45 11.96 8.24 -17.52
C GLY A 45 13.27 8.63 -16.85
N VAL A 46 13.99 7.67 -16.23
CA VAL A 46 15.33 7.93 -15.66
C VAL A 46 16.40 7.81 -16.77
N ASP A 47 16.38 6.69 -17.48
CA ASP A 47 17.25 6.41 -18.63
C ASP A 47 16.53 5.44 -19.56
N PRO A 48 16.60 5.60 -20.90
CA PRO A 48 15.87 4.76 -21.86
C PRO A 48 16.21 3.26 -21.78
N ALA A 49 17.40 2.89 -21.28
CA ALA A 49 17.80 1.51 -21.10
C ALA A 49 17.26 0.87 -19.79
N PHE A 50 16.70 1.67 -18.88
CA PHE A 50 16.23 1.23 -17.57
C PHE A 50 14.70 1.28 -17.48
N VAL A 51 14.11 0.26 -16.86
CA VAL A 51 12.69 0.24 -16.51
C VAL A 51 12.54 0.57 -15.03
N ASN A 52 11.84 1.66 -14.75
CA ASN A 52 11.55 2.12 -13.39
C ASN A 52 10.05 1.99 -13.12
N ASP A 53 9.69 1.63 -11.90
CA ASP A 53 8.32 1.68 -11.44
C ASP A 53 8.05 3.06 -10.83
N LEU A 54 7.03 3.76 -11.33
CA LEU A 54 6.70 5.10 -10.84
C LEU A 54 6.33 5.10 -9.34
N PHE A 55 5.67 4.04 -8.89
CA PHE A 55 5.15 3.91 -7.53
C PHE A 55 5.46 2.54 -6.93
N SER A 56 4.47 1.64 -6.93
CA SER A 56 4.58 0.30 -6.37
C SER A 56 5.41 -0.63 -7.24
N SER A 57 6.35 -1.37 -6.65
CA SER A 57 7.25 -2.31 -7.36
C SER A 57 7.11 -3.75 -6.89
N PHE A 58 6.95 -3.97 -5.58
CA PHE A 58 6.82 -5.29 -4.98
C PHE A 58 5.39 -5.57 -4.55
N HIS A 59 4.86 -6.75 -4.88
CA HIS A 59 3.43 -7.02 -4.80
C HIS A 59 3.09 -8.29 -3.99
N PRO A 60 3.55 -8.44 -2.73
CA PRO A 60 3.23 -9.61 -1.90
C PRO A 60 1.72 -9.75 -1.65
N LEU A 61 1.03 -8.64 -1.44
CA LEU A 61 -0.42 -8.62 -1.23
C LEU A 61 -1.20 -9.00 -2.50
N ALA A 62 -0.69 -8.69 -3.70
CA ALA A 62 -1.34 -9.10 -4.95
C ALA A 62 -1.31 -10.62 -5.12
N VAL A 63 -0.16 -11.23 -4.87
CA VAL A 63 -0.01 -12.69 -4.97
C VAL A 63 -0.81 -13.42 -3.89
N ALA A 64 -0.92 -12.84 -2.69
CA ALA A 64 -1.74 -13.39 -1.60
C ALA A 64 -3.25 -13.18 -1.84
N SER A 65 -3.65 -12.16 -2.61
CA SER A 65 -5.04 -11.76 -2.77
C SER A 65 -5.91 -12.79 -3.48
N PRO A 66 -6.97 -13.29 -2.85
CA PRO A 66 -7.95 -14.14 -3.54
C PRO A 66 -8.63 -13.43 -4.72
N ALA A 67 -8.78 -12.10 -4.67
CA ALA A 67 -9.41 -11.32 -5.73
C ALA A 67 -8.54 -11.32 -7.00
N ILE A 68 -7.23 -11.07 -6.87
CA ILE A 68 -6.30 -11.08 -8.01
C ILE A 68 -6.07 -12.49 -8.53
N ARG A 69 -5.86 -13.47 -7.64
CA ARG A 69 -5.67 -14.89 -8.04
C ARG A 69 -6.84 -15.44 -8.84
N ALA A 70 -8.07 -15.06 -8.50
CA ALA A 70 -9.27 -15.50 -9.21
C ALA A 70 -9.34 -14.98 -10.66
N LEU A 71 -8.56 -13.96 -11.01
CA LEU A 71 -8.54 -13.39 -12.37
C LEU A 71 -7.58 -14.14 -13.31
N GLU A 72 -6.75 -15.05 -12.79
CA GLU A 72 -5.82 -15.89 -13.60
C GLU A 72 -4.98 -15.04 -14.59
N LEU A 73 -4.37 -13.94 -14.09
CA LEU A 73 -3.72 -12.93 -14.92
C LEU A 73 -2.49 -13.46 -15.68
N GLU A 74 -1.94 -14.59 -15.28
CA GLU A 74 -0.87 -15.30 -16.00
C GLU A 74 -1.32 -15.70 -17.41
N ARG A 75 -2.59 -15.99 -17.62
CA ARG A 75 -3.20 -16.27 -18.96
C ARG A 75 -3.22 -15.03 -19.83
N PHE A 76 -3.08 -13.85 -19.24
CA PHE A 76 -3.03 -12.54 -19.89
C PHE A 76 -1.62 -11.94 -19.90
N GLY A 77 -0.59 -12.78 -19.68
CA GLY A 77 0.82 -12.45 -19.84
C GLY A 77 1.52 -11.90 -18.62
N LEU A 78 0.87 -11.90 -17.43
CA LEU A 78 1.56 -11.57 -16.19
C LEU A 78 2.55 -12.68 -15.83
N ARG A 79 3.76 -12.29 -15.46
CA ARG A 79 4.78 -13.18 -14.88
C ARG A 79 5.41 -12.49 -13.69
N TRP A 80 5.80 -13.29 -12.71
CA TRP A 80 6.39 -12.81 -11.48
C TRP A 80 7.87 -13.18 -11.38
N SER A 81 8.71 -12.24 -10.98
CA SER A 81 10.11 -12.47 -10.62
C SER A 81 10.31 -12.22 -9.11
N ARG A 82 11.36 -12.82 -8.55
CA ARG A 82 11.73 -12.69 -7.14
C ARG A 82 13.24 -12.59 -7.00
N ALA A 83 13.69 -11.75 -6.08
CA ALA A 83 15.08 -11.73 -5.68
C ALA A 83 15.45 -12.98 -4.86
N PRO A 84 16.73 -13.38 -4.82
CA PRO A 84 17.22 -14.51 -4.01
C PRO A 84 16.93 -14.33 -2.51
N ILE A 85 17.03 -13.09 -2.01
CA ILE A 85 16.65 -12.69 -0.65
C ILE A 85 15.50 -11.69 -0.73
N VAL A 86 14.46 -11.90 0.09
CA VAL A 86 13.27 -11.04 0.08
C VAL A 86 13.59 -9.65 0.59
N LEU A 87 14.21 -9.60 1.79
CA LEU A 87 14.49 -8.37 2.52
C LEU A 87 15.82 -8.51 3.27
N ALA A 88 16.62 -7.47 3.24
CA ALA A 88 17.82 -7.30 4.05
C ALA A 88 17.73 -6.02 4.90
N HIS A 89 18.35 -6.05 6.08
CA HIS A 89 18.53 -4.89 6.93
C HIS A 89 20.02 -4.79 7.31
N PRO A 90 20.88 -4.22 6.44
CA PRO A 90 22.30 -4.09 6.73
C PRO A 90 22.52 -3.19 7.96
N LEU A 91 23.45 -3.57 8.82
CA LEU A 91 23.89 -2.81 9.97
C LEU A 91 25.24 -2.15 9.66
N ILE A 92 25.56 -1.08 10.38
CA ILE A 92 26.83 -0.32 10.20
C ILE A 92 28.06 -1.19 10.47
N ASP A 93 27.93 -2.21 11.33
CA ASP A 93 29.02 -3.13 11.66
C ASP A 93 29.21 -4.28 10.64
N GLY A 94 28.46 -4.26 9.53
CA GLY A 94 28.53 -5.25 8.44
C GLY A 94 27.66 -6.50 8.66
N ARG A 95 27.02 -6.67 9.80
CA ARG A 95 25.98 -7.71 9.99
C ARG A 95 24.75 -7.36 9.15
N CYS A 96 24.00 -8.36 8.78
CA CYS A 96 22.82 -8.17 7.93
C CYS A 96 21.73 -9.20 8.25
N PRO A 97 20.79 -8.88 9.12
CA PRO A 97 19.57 -9.66 9.24
C PRO A 97 18.83 -9.74 7.90
N VAL A 98 18.43 -10.95 7.52
CA VAL A 98 17.75 -11.19 6.23
C VAL A 98 16.47 -11.99 6.39
N LEU A 99 15.52 -11.73 5.51
CA LEU A 99 14.29 -12.48 5.35
C LEU A 99 14.36 -13.26 4.05
N HIS A 100 14.28 -14.57 4.13
CA HIS A 100 14.21 -15.46 2.97
C HIS A 100 12.76 -15.80 2.61
N GLN A 101 12.54 -16.16 1.36
CA GLN A 101 11.37 -16.92 0.98
C GLN A 101 11.59 -18.36 1.50
N GLY A 102 10.79 -18.76 2.49
CA GLY A 102 10.97 -20.00 3.25
C GLY A 102 11.15 -19.73 4.74
N PHE A 103 10.41 -20.47 5.54
CA PHE A 103 10.38 -20.24 7.00
C PHE A 103 11.64 -20.76 7.68
N THR A 104 12.22 -21.84 7.16
CA THR A 104 13.39 -22.50 7.74
C THR A 104 14.66 -21.67 7.52
N GLU A 105 14.86 -21.15 6.33
CA GLU A 105 16.06 -20.40 5.93
C GLU A 105 16.22 -19.13 6.75
N THR A 106 15.12 -18.43 7.01
CA THR A 106 15.12 -17.23 7.88
C THR A 106 15.49 -17.60 9.32
N ALA A 107 14.89 -18.67 9.86
CA ALA A 107 15.18 -19.10 11.24
C ALA A 107 16.65 -19.53 11.40
N VAL A 108 17.22 -20.26 10.42
CA VAL A 108 18.64 -20.66 10.41
C VAL A 108 19.57 -19.44 10.37
N GLY A 109 19.22 -18.42 9.56
CA GLY A 109 19.96 -17.17 9.53
C GLY A 109 19.95 -16.46 10.90
N ILE A 110 18.78 -16.38 11.53
CA ILE A 110 18.62 -15.78 12.86
C ILE A 110 19.39 -16.57 13.92
N GLU A 111 19.37 -17.91 13.87
CA GLU A 111 20.14 -18.75 14.80
C GLU A 111 21.64 -18.45 14.73
N ARG A 112 22.18 -18.38 13.52
CA ARG A 112 23.60 -18.03 13.29
C ARG A 112 23.96 -16.65 13.83
N ASP A 113 23.09 -15.66 13.66
CA ASP A 113 23.42 -14.25 13.91
C ASP A 113 23.02 -13.80 15.33
N SER A 114 22.02 -14.44 15.96
CA SER A 114 21.43 -14.04 17.26
C SER A 114 21.23 -15.20 18.23
N GLY A 115 21.48 -16.46 17.82
CA GLY A 115 21.40 -17.66 18.66
C GLY A 115 20.03 -18.36 18.64
N THR A 116 20.02 -19.52 19.24
CA THR A 116 18.88 -20.47 19.22
C THR A 116 17.59 -19.88 19.82
N HIS A 117 17.71 -19.08 20.89
CA HIS A 117 16.55 -18.43 21.51
C HIS A 117 15.74 -17.61 20.50
N ASP A 118 16.41 -16.78 19.72
CA ASP A 118 15.76 -15.88 18.76
C ASP A 118 15.20 -16.65 17.56
N ALA A 119 15.91 -17.72 17.12
CA ALA A 119 15.43 -18.62 16.08
C ALA A 119 14.15 -19.34 16.50
N GLU A 120 14.07 -19.81 17.75
CA GLU A 120 12.86 -20.42 18.31
C GLU A 120 11.72 -19.41 18.43
N ALA A 121 12.00 -18.18 18.88
CA ALA A 121 11.01 -17.10 18.93
C ALA A 121 10.44 -16.81 17.55
N TRP A 122 11.29 -16.66 16.54
CA TRP A 122 10.89 -16.47 15.14
C TRP A 122 10.07 -17.65 14.62
N SER A 123 10.48 -18.88 14.96
CA SER A 123 9.77 -20.10 14.59
C SER A 123 8.36 -20.16 15.21
N ARG A 124 8.19 -19.68 16.45
CA ARG A 124 6.87 -19.54 17.10
C ARG A 124 5.97 -18.55 16.34
N LEU A 125 6.51 -17.40 15.90
CA LEU A 125 5.78 -16.40 15.09
C LEU A 125 5.39 -16.98 13.72
N SER A 126 6.27 -17.76 13.11
CA SER A 126 6.02 -18.47 11.85
C SER A 126 4.97 -19.56 12.00
N ALA A 127 4.98 -20.31 13.12
CA ALA A 127 3.95 -21.30 13.42
C ALA A 127 2.57 -20.67 13.66
N LEU A 128 2.53 -19.51 14.33
CA LEU A 128 1.30 -18.74 14.50
C LEU A 128 0.73 -18.30 13.15
N TRP A 129 1.58 -17.83 12.23
CA TRP A 129 1.18 -17.47 10.87
C TRP A 129 0.53 -18.64 10.15
N ARG A 130 1.18 -19.80 10.08
CA ARG A 130 0.65 -21.00 9.39
C ARG A 130 -0.71 -21.45 9.90
N ARG A 131 -1.04 -21.14 11.16
CA ARG A 131 -2.36 -21.43 11.75
C ARG A 131 -3.40 -20.37 11.37
N LEU A 132 -2.99 -19.10 11.31
CA LEU A 132 -3.92 -17.97 11.12
C LEU A 132 -4.09 -17.55 9.65
N ASP A 133 -3.08 -17.76 8.78
CA ASP A 133 -3.03 -17.28 7.41
C ASP A 133 -4.34 -17.48 6.63
N PRO A 134 -4.93 -18.69 6.54
CA PRO A 134 -6.14 -18.89 5.74
C PRO A 134 -7.31 -18.02 6.20
N HIS A 135 -7.41 -17.77 7.50
CA HIS A 135 -8.49 -17.01 8.10
C HIS A 135 -8.18 -15.52 8.15
N LEU A 136 -6.91 -15.16 8.36
CA LEU A 136 -6.47 -13.77 8.41
C LEU A 136 -6.58 -13.11 7.04
N VAL A 137 -6.10 -13.79 5.99
CA VAL A 137 -6.20 -13.31 4.61
C VAL A 137 -7.68 -13.18 4.19
N ASP A 138 -8.52 -14.16 4.52
CA ASP A 138 -9.96 -14.08 4.24
C ASP A 138 -10.62 -12.94 5.02
N ALA A 139 -10.30 -12.79 6.32
CA ALA A 139 -10.83 -11.70 7.16
C ALA A 139 -10.42 -10.32 6.61
N MET A 140 -9.15 -10.18 6.23
CA MET A 140 -8.59 -8.92 5.75
C MET A 140 -9.23 -8.48 4.42
N PHE A 141 -9.50 -9.42 3.50
CA PHE A 141 -10.01 -9.09 2.16
C PHE A 141 -11.53 -9.19 2.01
N THR A 142 -12.25 -9.48 3.09
CA THR A 142 -13.71 -9.54 3.11
C THR A 142 -14.30 -8.26 3.73
N PRO A 143 -15.44 -7.74 3.25
CA PRO A 143 -16.10 -6.59 3.87
C PRO A 143 -16.39 -6.82 5.35
N PHE A 144 -16.19 -5.80 6.17
CA PHE A 144 -16.41 -5.87 7.61
C PHE A 144 -17.93 -5.96 7.94
N PRO A 145 -18.39 -6.77 8.94
CA PRO A 145 -17.60 -7.70 9.75
C PRO A 145 -17.38 -9.06 9.05
N PRO A 146 -16.13 -9.57 9.03
CA PRO A 146 -15.81 -10.87 8.45
C PRO A 146 -16.15 -12.00 9.45
N VAL A 147 -17.41 -12.19 9.78
CA VAL A 147 -17.88 -13.01 10.93
C VAL A 147 -17.31 -14.44 10.91
N LYS A 148 -17.35 -15.11 9.74
CA LYS A 148 -16.86 -16.50 9.63
C LYS A 148 -15.36 -16.60 9.91
N ALA A 149 -14.57 -15.73 9.26
CA ALA A 149 -13.13 -15.69 9.43
C ALA A 149 -12.74 -15.26 10.85
N ALA A 150 -13.43 -14.28 11.44
CA ALA A 150 -13.21 -13.84 12.83
C ALA A 150 -13.48 -14.97 13.85
N LEU A 151 -14.53 -15.75 13.66
CA LEU A 151 -14.82 -16.92 14.52
C LEU A 151 -13.76 -18.01 14.37
N ALA A 152 -13.30 -18.28 13.15
CA ALA A 152 -12.23 -19.23 12.89
C ALA A 152 -10.91 -18.77 13.51
N MET A 153 -10.53 -17.50 13.33
CA MET A 153 -9.36 -16.89 13.98
C MET A 153 -9.44 -16.97 15.51
N ALA A 154 -10.59 -16.66 16.10
CA ALA A 154 -10.76 -16.74 17.56
C ALA A 154 -10.57 -18.18 18.09
N ARG A 155 -10.98 -19.19 17.31
CA ARG A 155 -10.74 -20.61 17.64
C ARG A 155 -9.25 -20.96 17.58
N GLU A 156 -8.56 -20.55 16.51
CA GLU A 156 -7.13 -20.78 16.33
C GLU A 156 -6.30 -20.06 17.40
N LEU A 157 -6.61 -18.79 17.68
CA LEU A 157 -5.95 -18.02 18.74
C LEU A 157 -6.11 -18.66 20.11
N ARG A 158 -7.29 -19.25 20.43
CA ARG A 158 -7.51 -19.97 21.68
C ARG A 158 -6.54 -21.16 21.82
N GLY A 159 -6.30 -21.90 20.73
CA GLY A 159 -5.32 -23.00 20.68
C GLY A 159 -3.85 -22.54 20.66
N ALA A 160 -3.59 -21.28 20.28
CA ALA A 160 -2.25 -20.70 20.17
C ALA A 160 -1.81 -19.88 21.40
N GLY A 161 -2.49 -20.01 22.54
CA GLY A 161 -2.16 -19.29 23.76
C GLY A 161 -3.22 -18.23 24.19
N GLY A 162 -4.34 -18.18 23.49
CA GLY A 162 -5.50 -17.35 23.86
C GLY A 162 -5.20 -15.87 23.96
N LEU A 163 -5.35 -15.29 25.15
CA LEU A 163 -5.16 -13.84 25.34
C LEU A 163 -3.72 -13.36 25.08
N ARG A 164 -2.70 -14.22 25.24
CA ARG A 164 -1.32 -13.85 24.89
C ARG A 164 -1.15 -13.66 23.38
N ALA A 165 -1.72 -14.56 22.58
CA ALA A 165 -1.71 -14.42 21.13
C ALA A 165 -2.54 -13.21 20.66
N ALA A 166 -3.68 -12.91 21.33
CA ALA A 166 -4.45 -11.71 21.05
C ALA A 166 -3.69 -10.43 21.44
N ARG A 167 -2.96 -10.44 22.56
CA ARG A 167 -2.11 -9.32 22.99
C ARG A 167 -1.01 -9.01 21.97
N PHE A 168 -0.41 -10.04 21.40
CA PHE A 168 0.61 -9.90 20.34
C PHE A 168 0.12 -9.00 19.21
N LEU A 169 -1.12 -9.15 18.75
CA LEU A 169 -1.69 -8.35 17.67
C LEU A 169 -1.87 -6.86 18.02
N ALA A 170 -1.84 -6.52 19.30
CA ALA A 170 -2.00 -5.14 19.78
C ALA A 170 -0.67 -4.46 20.15
N LEU A 171 0.41 -5.23 20.30
CA LEU A 171 1.69 -4.68 20.74
C LEU A 171 2.28 -3.67 19.73
N PRO A 172 3.03 -2.66 20.22
CA PRO A 172 4.05 -1.99 19.45
C PRO A 172 5.17 -2.96 19.05
N VAL A 173 5.73 -2.82 17.83
CA VAL A 173 6.76 -3.74 17.35
C VAL A 173 8.06 -3.64 18.15
N ARG A 174 8.42 -2.46 18.66
CA ARG A 174 9.53 -2.28 19.61
C ARG A 174 9.31 -3.16 20.85
N ARG A 175 8.12 -3.09 21.45
CA ARG A 175 7.81 -3.87 22.65
C ARG A 175 7.81 -5.38 22.37
N LEU A 176 7.31 -5.80 21.23
CA LEU A 176 7.41 -7.18 20.80
C LEU A 176 8.88 -7.62 20.69
N ALA A 177 9.74 -6.80 20.07
CA ALA A 177 11.15 -7.11 19.90
C ALA A 177 11.85 -7.30 21.26
N GLU A 178 11.58 -6.40 22.22
CA GLU A 178 12.15 -6.46 23.58
C GLU A 178 11.67 -7.69 24.39
N GLU A 179 10.45 -8.18 24.14
CA GLU A 179 9.90 -9.33 24.86
C GLU A 179 10.33 -10.68 24.27
N GLU A 180 10.51 -10.75 22.96
CA GLU A 180 10.69 -12.05 22.27
C GLU A 180 12.14 -12.31 21.83
N PHE A 181 12.97 -11.27 21.64
CA PHE A 181 14.31 -11.41 21.06
C PHE A 181 15.40 -10.82 21.96
N ILE A 182 16.57 -11.44 21.92
CA ILE A 182 17.80 -10.95 22.56
C ILE A 182 18.60 -10.12 21.58
N GLY A 183 18.73 -10.57 20.34
CA GLY A 183 19.42 -9.86 19.27
C GLY A 183 18.54 -8.82 18.60
N ALA A 184 19.16 -7.77 18.07
CA ALA A 184 18.45 -6.67 17.41
C ALA A 184 17.81 -7.07 16.06
N GLY A 185 18.43 -8.01 15.34
CA GLY A 185 18.10 -8.34 13.95
C GLY A 185 16.63 -8.68 13.68
N PRO A 186 16.03 -9.65 14.40
CA PRO A 186 14.63 -10.03 14.16
C PRO A 186 13.66 -8.88 14.41
N GLY A 187 13.90 -8.07 15.46
CA GLY A 187 13.10 -6.88 15.76
C GLY A 187 13.17 -5.82 14.65
N LEU A 188 14.35 -5.60 14.08
CA LEU A 188 14.55 -4.65 12.98
C LEU A 188 13.87 -5.08 11.69
N LEU A 189 13.88 -6.39 11.36
CA LEU A 189 13.12 -6.92 10.22
C LEU A 189 11.62 -6.63 10.36
N LEU A 190 11.06 -6.85 11.55
CA LEU A 190 9.64 -6.59 11.82
C LEU A 190 9.32 -5.09 11.83
N ALA A 191 10.16 -4.26 12.44
CA ALA A 191 9.96 -2.81 12.52
C ALA A 191 10.03 -2.15 11.14
N GLY A 192 11.03 -2.52 10.33
CA GLY A 192 11.12 -2.05 8.95
C GLY A 192 9.89 -2.48 8.11
N CYS A 193 9.40 -3.71 8.30
CA CYS A 193 8.16 -4.17 7.67
C CYS A 193 6.93 -3.34 8.09
N ALA A 194 6.84 -2.89 9.34
CA ALA A 194 5.75 -2.03 9.82
C ALA A 194 5.78 -0.64 9.17
N LEU A 195 6.99 -0.14 8.90
CA LEU A 195 7.23 1.16 8.28
C LEU A 195 6.99 1.20 6.75
N HIS A 196 6.59 0.08 6.11
CA HIS A 196 6.00 0.12 4.76
C HIS A 196 4.64 0.83 4.74
N ALA A 197 4.01 0.94 5.89
CA ALA A 197 2.87 1.81 6.16
C ALA A 197 3.29 2.87 7.17
N ASP A 198 2.37 3.69 7.64
CA ASP A 198 2.61 4.70 8.68
C ASP A 198 2.56 4.14 10.12
N LEU A 199 2.89 2.85 10.31
CA LEU A 199 2.92 2.17 11.60
C LEU A 199 4.32 2.22 12.20
N LEU A 200 4.53 3.20 13.06
CA LEU A 200 5.80 3.48 13.73
C LEU A 200 6.14 2.40 14.76
N PRO A 201 7.42 2.26 15.19
CA PRO A 201 7.84 1.23 16.14
C PRO A 201 7.02 1.20 17.45
N GLU A 202 6.55 2.35 17.92
CA GLU A 202 5.75 2.54 19.13
C GLU A 202 4.23 2.54 18.87
N SER A 203 3.79 2.43 17.62
CA SER A 203 2.37 2.43 17.29
C SER A 203 1.68 1.15 17.74
N THR A 204 0.47 1.28 18.28
CA THR A 204 -0.40 0.14 18.57
C THR A 204 -0.61 -0.71 17.31
N ALA A 205 -0.46 -2.03 17.44
CA ALA A 205 -0.60 -3.02 16.37
C ALA A 205 0.47 -2.96 15.27
N SER A 206 1.55 -2.18 15.42
CA SER A 206 2.68 -2.22 14.48
C SER A 206 3.34 -3.60 14.43
N SER A 207 3.33 -4.37 15.54
CA SER A 207 3.76 -5.77 15.57
C SER A 207 2.95 -6.65 14.61
N ALA A 208 1.63 -6.50 14.60
CA ALA A 208 0.75 -7.30 13.75
C ALA A 208 1.01 -7.03 12.26
N PHE A 209 1.18 -5.77 11.89
CA PHE A 209 1.45 -5.38 10.51
C PHE A 209 2.86 -5.78 10.07
N GLY A 210 3.89 -5.51 10.89
CA GLY A 210 5.26 -5.92 10.61
C GLY A 210 5.39 -7.44 10.48
N TRP A 211 4.73 -8.18 11.36
CA TRP A 211 4.63 -9.64 11.29
C TRP A 211 3.90 -10.12 10.03
N LEU A 212 2.75 -9.52 9.67
CA LEU A 212 2.02 -9.83 8.45
C LEU A 212 2.93 -9.69 7.22
N MET A 213 3.62 -8.56 7.07
CA MET A 213 4.50 -8.30 5.92
C MET A 213 5.68 -9.27 5.87
N ALA A 214 6.33 -9.53 7.01
CA ALA A 214 7.42 -10.49 7.11
C ALA A 214 6.96 -11.92 6.76
N MET A 215 5.81 -12.35 7.26
CA MET A 215 5.27 -13.69 6.98
C MET A 215 4.81 -13.86 5.53
N LEU A 216 4.21 -12.82 4.93
CA LEU A 216 3.93 -12.80 3.49
C LEU A 216 5.22 -12.92 2.67
N GLY A 217 6.30 -12.26 3.11
CA GLY A 217 7.63 -12.39 2.51
C GLY A 217 8.16 -13.82 2.55
N GLN A 218 8.04 -14.51 3.68
CA GLN A 218 8.48 -15.90 3.81
C GLN A 218 7.62 -16.86 2.98
N GLN A 219 6.33 -16.61 2.87
CA GLN A 219 5.40 -17.50 2.18
C GLN A 219 5.39 -17.31 0.68
N TYR A 220 5.35 -16.07 0.20
CA TYR A 220 5.16 -15.74 -1.21
C TYR A 220 6.40 -15.09 -1.85
N GLY A 221 7.38 -14.67 -1.05
CA GLY A 221 8.38 -13.71 -1.46
C GLY A 221 7.77 -12.29 -1.56
N TRP A 222 8.57 -11.35 -2.01
CA TRP A 222 8.08 -10.05 -2.46
C TRP A 222 8.29 -9.97 -3.98
N PRO A 223 7.35 -10.53 -4.77
CA PRO A 223 7.49 -10.59 -6.20
C PRO A 223 7.30 -9.23 -6.87
N ALA A 224 8.03 -9.02 -7.95
CA ALA A 224 7.81 -7.94 -8.90
C ALA A 224 7.29 -8.51 -10.24
N PRO A 225 6.40 -7.82 -10.97
CA PRO A 225 6.05 -8.20 -12.33
C PRO A 225 7.27 -8.09 -13.26
N VAL A 226 7.50 -9.11 -14.07
CA VAL A 226 8.57 -9.11 -15.08
C VAL A 226 8.34 -8.00 -16.09
N GLY A 227 9.35 -7.16 -16.29
CA GLY A 227 9.30 -6.02 -17.21
C GLY A 227 8.66 -4.75 -16.62
N GLY A 228 8.28 -4.76 -15.35
CA GLY A 228 7.73 -3.58 -14.65
C GLY A 228 6.35 -3.81 -14.03
N ALA A 229 6.03 -3.01 -13.02
CA ALA A 229 4.72 -3.03 -12.36
C ALA A 229 3.57 -2.88 -13.37
N GLY A 230 3.75 -2.07 -14.41
CA GLY A 230 2.80 -1.88 -15.50
C GLY A 230 2.36 -3.17 -16.20
N ALA A 231 3.15 -4.26 -16.12
CA ALA A 231 2.73 -5.56 -16.65
C ALA A 231 1.50 -6.13 -15.92
N LEU A 232 1.33 -5.86 -14.62
CA LEU A 232 0.14 -6.22 -13.87
C LEU A 232 -1.09 -5.45 -14.39
N THR A 233 -0.95 -4.14 -14.56
CA THR A 233 -1.99 -3.29 -15.15
C THR A 233 -2.37 -3.75 -16.55
N ALA A 234 -1.39 -3.99 -17.41
CA ALA A 234 -1.61 -4.44 -18.78
C ALA A 234 -2.35 -5.81 -18.83
N ALA A 235 -2.07 -6.72 -17.90
CA ALA A 235 -2.78 -7.99 -17.80
C ALA A 235 -4.24 -7.79 -17.36
N LEU A 236 -4.51 -6.89 -16.40
CA LEU A 236 -5.86 -6.55 -15.96
C LEU A 236 -6.69 -5.91 -17.09
N VAL A 237 -6.10 -4.99 -17.85
CA VAL A 237 -6.75 -4.34 -19.00
C VAL A 237 -7.05 -5.36 -20.10
N ARG A 238 -6.05 -6.15 -20.55
CA ARG A 238 -6.27 -7.19 -21.57
C ARG A 238 -7.36 -8.17 -21.18
N ARG A 239 -7.42 -8.56 -19.92
CA ARG A 239 -8.48 -9.43 -19.44
C ARG A 239 -9.85 -8.78 -19.53
N LEU A 240 -9.97 -7.53 -19.06
CA LEU A 240 -11.22 -6.78 -19.12
C LEU A 240 -11.73 -6.63 -20.56
N GLU A 241 -10.84 -6.24 -21.48
CA GLU A 241 -11.16 -6.11 -22.91
C GLU A 241 -11.59 -7.44 -23.54
N SER A 242 -10.98 -8.57 -23.13
CA SER A 242 -11.38 -9.91 -23.61
C SER A 242 -12.79 -10.30 -23.17
N LEU A 243 -13.33 -9.63 -22.15
CA LEU A 243 -14.70 -9.80 -21.63
C LEU A 243 -15.68 -8.74 -22.18
N GLY A 244 -15.20 -7.86 -23.08
CA GLY A 244 -16.01 -6.81 -23.70
C GLY A 244 -16.08 -5.50 -22.91
N GLY A 245 -15.33 -5.35 -21.82
CA GLY A 245 -15.19 -4.07 -21.11
C GLY A 245 -14.23 -3.12 -21.83
N SER A 246 -14.26 -1.84 -21.49
CA SER A 246 -13.40 -0.82 -22.10
C SER A 246 -12.74 0.08 -21.05
N VAL A 247 -11.54 0.60 -21.38
CA VAL A 247 -10.81 1.59 -20.58
C VAL A 247 -10.57 2.84 -21.42
N HIS A 248 -11.03 3.99 -20.96
CA HIS A 248 -10.93 5.28 -21.61
C HIS A 248 -9.96 6.17 -20.82
N CYS A 249 -8.69 6.17 -21.24
CA CYS A 249 -7.66 7.03 -20.67
C CYS A 249 -7.74 8.45 -21.22
N GLY A 250 -7.20 9.43 -20.46
CA GLY A 250 -7.29 10.86 -20.79
C GLY A 250 -8.71 11.42 -20.66
N THR A 251 -9.60 10.68 -20.01
CA THR A 251 -11.02 11.04 -19.87
C THR A 251 -11.35 11.25 -18.39
N ARG A 252 -11.24 12.47 -17.93
CA ARG A 252 -11.52 12.86 -16.54
C ARG A 252 -13.01 12.88 -16.27
N VAL A 253 -13.43 12.21 -15.20
CA VAL A 253 -14.78 12.36 -14.63
C VAL A 253 -14.76 13.57 -13.69
N GLU A 254 -15.70 14.49 -13.87
CA GLU A 254 -15.84 15.67 -13.01
C GLU A 254 -17.04 15.59 -12.06
N GLN A 255 -18.01 14.73 -12.37
CA GLN A 255 -19.22 14.62 -11.55
C GLN A 255 -19.82 13.22 -11.59
N VAL A 256 -20.23 12.71 -10.44
CA VAL A 256 -21.21 11.65 -10.33
C VAL A 256 -22.61 12.29 -10.35
N VAL A 257 -23.40 11.97 -11.35
CA VAL A 257 -24.75 12.51 -11.50
C VAL A 257 -25.70 11.74 -10.60
N VAL A 258 -26.25 12.42 -9.59
CA VAL A 258 -27.24 11.84 -8.66
C VAL A 258 -28.65 12.24 -9.09
N ARG A 259 -29.56 11.27 -9.17
CA ARG A 259 -31.00 11.49 -9.43
C ARG A 259 -31.81 10.67 -8.43
N ASP A 260 -32.71 11.32 -7.73
CA ASP A 260 -33.57 10.68 -6.71
C ASP A 260 -32.78 9.87 -5.67
N GLY A 261 -31.62 10.42 -5.23
CA GLY A 261 -30.72 9.76 -4.25
C GLY A 261 -29.93 8.56 -4.79
N LYS A 262 -29.87 8.37 -6.12
CA LYS A 262 -29.16 7.28 -6.78
C LYS A 262 -28.14 7.83 -7.78
N ALA A 263 -26.98 7.19 -7.86
CA ALA A 263 -26.05 7.44 -8.96
C ALA A 263 -26.66 6.94 -10.28
N ALA A 264 -26.80 7.86 -11.23
CA ALA A 264 -27.38 7.60 -12.55
C ALA A 264 -26.31 7.49 -13.66
N GLY A 265 -25.08 7.86 -13.38
CA GLY A 265 -23.95 7.89 -14.29
C GLY A 265 -22.94 8.95 -13.90
N VAL A 266 -22.08 9.30 -14.84
CA VAL A 266 -21.04 10.29 -14.65
C VAL A 266 -21.06 11.36 -15.75
N ARG A 267 -20.48 12.52 -15.45
CA ARG A 267 -20.18 13.57 -16.44
C ARG A 267 -18.66 13.71 -16.54
N THR A 268 -18.16 13.68 -17.76
CA THR A 268 -16.75 13.88 -18.09
C THR A 268 -16.41 15.37 -18.32
N ALA A 269 -15.12 15.70 -18.33
CA ALA A 269 -14.64 17.09 -18.44
C ALA A 269 -15.04 17.80 -19.74
N ASP A 270 -15.31 17.07 -20.80
CA ASP A 270 -15.88 17.58 -22.06
C ASP A 270 -17.39 17.87 -21.99
N GLY A 271 -18.01 17.58 -20.83
CA GLY A 271 -19.44 17.79 -20.56
C GLY A 271 -20.34 16.63 -20.95
N GLU A 272 -19.81 15.54 -21.53
CA GLU A 272 -20.60 14.39 -21.93
C GLU A 272 -21.17 13.62 -20.71
N PHE A 273 -22.43 13.16 -20.82
CA PHE A 273 -23.06 12.34 -19.79
C PHE A 273 -23.06 10.86 -20.19
N HIS A 274 -22.41 10.05 -19.40
CA HIS A 274 -22.39 8.59 -19.55
C HIS A 274 -23.30 7.95 -18.50
N ALA A 275 -24.35 7.30 -18.95
CA ALA A 275 -25.36 6.67 -18.08
C ALA A 275 -24.92 5.27 -17.63
N ALA A 276 -25.09 4.97 -16.33
CA ALA A 276 -24.93 3.64 -15.75
C ALA A 276 -26.29 3.11 -15.27
N SER A 277 -26.68 1.92 -15.72
CA SER A 277 -27.98 1.35 -15.39
C SER A 277 -28.03 0.71 -13.99
N GLN A 278 -26.89 0.24 -13.47
CA GLN A 278 -26.81 -0.55 -12.23
C GLN A 278 -25.91 0.10 -11.18
N ALA A 279 -24.71 0.55 -11.53
CA ALA A 279 -23.74 1.01 -10.55
C ALA A 279 -22.71 2.00 -11.10
N VAL A 280 -22.22 2.89 -10.21
CA VAL A 280 -20.98 3.66 -10.36
C VAL A 280 -20.04 3.22 -9.23
N LEU A 281 -18.82 2.81 -9.59
CA LEU A 281 -17.77 2.44 -8.64
C LEU A 281 -16.64 3.46 -8.72
N ALA A 282 -16.25 4.04 -7.58
CA ALA A 282 -15.26 5.10 -7.51
C ALA A 282 -13.95 4.59 -6.91
N ASP A 283 -12.93 4.38 -7.77
CA ASP A 283 -11.54 4.10 -7.35
C ASP A 283 -10.77 5.42 -7.24
N VAL A 284 -11.28 6.31 -6.41
CA VAL A 284 -10.70 7.62 -6.15
C VAL A 284 -10.58 7.88 -4.65
N ALA A 285 -9.74 8.85 -4.27
CA ALA A 285 -9.59 9.28 -2.90
C ALA A 285 -10.95 9.66 -2.29
N VAL A 286 -11.14 9.40 -0.99
CA VAL A 286 -12.42 9.69 -0.31
C VAL A 286 -12.77 11.18 -0.36
N THR A 287 -11.78 12.05 -0.28
CA THR A 287 -11.96 13.51 -0.38
C THR A 287 -12.28 13.96 -1.81
N SER A 288 -11.78 13.24 -2.82
CA SER A 288 -12.13 13.49 -4.22
C SER A 288 -13.54 13.01 -4.55
N LEU A 289 -13.96 11.86 -3.99
CA LEU A 289 -15.33 11.40 -4.14
C LEU A 289 -16.32 12.37 -3.49
N TYR A 290 -16.06 12.71 -2.22
CA TYR A 290 -16.94 13.56 -1.42
C TYR A 290 -16.43 15.01 -1.40
N GLY A 291 -17.10 15.89 -2.10
CA GLY A 291 -16.78 17.30 -2.20
C GLY A 291 -16.35 17.76 -3.60
N ASN A 292 -15.76 16.86 -4.41
CA ASN A 292 -15.45 17.15 -5.81
C ASN A 292 -16.45 16.46 -6.74
N LEU A 293 -16.44 15.10 -6.78
CA LEU A 293 -17.31 14.36 -7.69
C LEU A 293 -18.78 14.35 -7.25
N ILE A 294 -19.05 14.50 -5.95
CA ILE A 294 -20.38 14.58 -5.37
C ILE A 294 -20.47 15.88 -4.57
N SER A 295 -21.53 16.65 -4.78
CA SER A 295 -21.80 17.83 -3.96
C SER A 295 -21.92 17.46 -2.47
N TRP A 296 -21.35 18.29 -1.59
CA TRP A 296 -21.52 18.14 -0.16
C TRP A 296 -22.99 18.11 0.29
N ASP A 297 -23.91 18.75 -0.48
CA ASP A 297 -25.33 18.81 -0.15
C ASP A 297 -26.04 17.47 -0.32
N GLU A 298 -25.49 16.58 -1.15
CA GLU A 298 -25.99 15.20 -1.33
C GLU A 298 -25.64 14.28 -0.15
N LEU A 299 -24.79 14.74 0.77
CA LEU A 299 -24.31 13.94 1.88
C LEU A 299 -25.01 14.28 3.19
N PRO A 300 -25.32 13.28 4.04
CA PRO A 300 -25.75 13.54 5.41
C PRO A 300 -24.71 14.35 6.19
N ALA A 301 -25.17 15.27 7.05
CA ALA A 301 -24.29 16.16 7.83
C ALA A 301 -23.20 15.40 8.61
N ARG A 302 -23.53 14.22 9.16
CA ARG A 302 -22.58 13.36 9.85
C ARG A 302 -21.48 12.86 8.91
N ALA A 303 -21.82 12.36 7.73
CA ALA A 303 -20.84 11.88 6.77
C ALA A 303 -19.88 13.01 6.34
N ARG A 304 -20.40 14.24 6.13
CA ARG A 304 -19.56 15.42 5.86
C ARG A 304 -18.57 15.72 6.99
N ALA A 305 -19.04 15.65 8.24
CA ALA A 305 -18.18 15.88 9.40
C ALA A 305 -17.08 14.82 9.55
N ASP A 306 -17.42 13.57 9.30
CA ASP A 306 -16.50 12.45 9.42
C ASP A 306 -15.44 12.46 8.31
N VAL A 307 -15.82 12.74 7.05
CA VAL A 307 -14.87 12.85 5.92
C VAL A 307 -13.88 14.00 6.14
N ARG A 308 -14.30 15.12 6.73
CA ARG A 308 -13.39 16.24 7.05
C ARG A 308 -12.34 15.89 8.11
N ARG A 309 -12.53 14.82 8.88
CA ARG A 309 -11.60 14.31 9.90
C ARG A 309 -10.74 13.16 9.37
N PHE A 310 -10.90 12.79 8.10
CA PHE A 310 -10.11 11.73 7.49
C PHE A 310 -8.62 12.08 7.59
N GLN A 311 -7.83 11.16 8.12
CA GLN A 311 -6.40 11.34 8.31
C GLN A 311 -5.64 10.62 7.18
N TRP A 312 -4.81 11.38 6.48
CA TRP A 312 -3.86 10.82 5.52
C TRP A 312 -2.69 10.15 6.26
N ASP A 313 -2.07 9.18 5.63
CA ASP A 313 -0.78 8.65 6.02
C ASP A 313 0.33 9.69 5.73
N PHE A 314 1.56 9.39 6.12
CA PHE A 314 2.67 10.28 5.84
C PHE A 314 2.85 10.48 4.34
N SER A 315 3.36 11.65 3.97
CA SER A 315 3.84 11.91 2.62
C SER A 315 5.02 11.01 2.29
N THR A 316 5.31 10.85 1.02
CA THR A 316 6.43 10.05 0.53
C THR A 316 7.31 10.91 -0.37
N PHE A 317 8.62 10.79 -0.16
CA PHE A 317 9.65 11.31 -1.04
C PHE A 317 10.40 10.14 -1.65
N LYS A 318 10.53 10.07 -2.98
CA LYS A 318 11.10 8.94 -3.71
C LYS A 318 12.19 9.40 -4.66
N VAL A 319 13.25 8.58 -4.79
CA VAL A 319 14.28 8.74 -5.82
C VAL A 319 14.43 7.43 -6.57
N ASP A 320 14.47 7.52 -7.90
CA ASP A 320 14.82 6.42 -8.79
C ASP A 320 16.23 6.65 -9.36
N TRP A 321 17.03 5.59 -9.45
CA TRP A 321 18.39 5.65 -9.98
C TRP A 321 18.60 4.64 -11.12
N ALA A 322 19.35 5.09 -12.15
CA ALA A 322 20.08 4.23 -13.07
C ALA A 322 21.51 4.14 -12.56
N LEU A 323 21.94 2.95 -12.13
CA LEU A 323 23.29 2.74 -11.59
C LEU A 323 24.17 2.01 -12.62
N ASN A 324 25.43 2.45 -12.75
CA ASN A 324 26.41 1.86 -13.65
C ASN A 324 27.06 0.56 -13.10
N GLY A 325 26.53 0.03 -12.01
CA GLY A 325 26.99 -1.20 -11.37
C GLY A 325 26.09 -1.56 -10.17
N PRO A 326 26.31 -2.72 -9.55
CA PRO A 326 25.60 -3.11 -8.35
C PRO A 326 25.91 -2.16 -7.18
N ILE A 327 24.99 -2.06 -6.23
CA ILE A 327 25.19 -1.25 -5.02
C ILE A 327 26.33 -1.85 -4.17
N PRO A 328 27.33 -1.07 -3.76
CA PRO A 328 28.54 -1.56 -3.09
C PRO A 328 28.32 -1.75 -1.57
N TRP A 329 27.41 -2.65 -1.20
CA TRP A 329 27.06 -2.92 0.20
C TRP A 329 28.26 -3.37 1.04
N THR A 330 28.41 -2.81 2.24
CA THR A 330 29.37 -3.32 3.25
C THR A 330 28.94 -4.69 3.77
N ALA A 331 27.65 -4.98 3.77
CA ALA A 331 27.06 -6.26 4.15
C ALA A 331 26.70 -7.09 2.90
N PRO A 332 27.47 -8.15 2.56
CA PRO A 332 27.33 -8.86 1.27
C PRO A 332 25.93 -9.45 1.00
N ALA A 333 25.20 -9.84 2.06
CA ALA A 333 23.87 -10.42 1.92
C ALA A 333 22.87 -9.42 1.31
N ALA A 334 23.05 -8.12 1.53
CA ALA A 334 22.16 -7.10 0.97
C ALA A 334 22.23 -7.04 -0.56
N ALA A 335 23.34 -7.43 -1.19
CA ALA A 335 23.47 -7.44 -2.64
C ALA A 335 22.53 -8.44 -3.36
N SER A 336 22.00 -9.42 -2.64
CA SER A 336 21.05 -10.42 -3.18
C SER A 336 19.59 -10.14 -2.78
N ALA A 337 19.35 -9.07 -2.03
CA ALA A 337 18.01 -8.73 -1.55
C ALA A 337 17.24 -7.88 -2.57
N GLY A 338 15.97 -8.18 -2.76
CA GLY A 338 15.08 -7.33 -3.57
C GLY A 338 14.78 -6.02 -2.87
N THR A 339 14.51 -6.07 -1.58
CA THR A 339 14.27 -4.90 -0.74
C THR A 339 15.33 -4.78 0.35
N VAL A 340 15.75 -3.55 0.65
CA VAL A 340 16.70 -3.25 1.72
C VAL A 340 16.14 -2.13 2.60
N HIS A 341 16.12 -2.35 3.92
CA HIS A 341 15.76 -1.35 4.92
C HIS A 341 17.02 -0.70 5.49
N LEU A 342 17.05 0.62 5.59
CA LEU A 342 18.21 1.38 6.02
C LEU A 342 17.91 2.20 7.28
N ALA A 343 18.34 1.68 8.40
CA ALA A 343 18.47 2.36 9.69
C ALA A 343 19.55 1.64 10.51
N ALA A 344 20.26 2.37 11.36
CA ALA A 344 21.35 1.80 12.14
C ALA A 344 20.85 0.83 13.23
N ASP A 345 19.76 1.19 13.90
CA ASP A 345 19.15 0.41 14.97
C ASP A 345 17.70 0.82 15.25
N MET A 346 17.08 0.20 16.26
CA MET A 346 15.70 0.47 16.67
C MET A 346 15.53 1.89 17.25
N ASN A 347 16.57 2.49 17.83
CA ASN A 347 16.48 3.85 18.35
C ASN A 347 16.46 4.87 17.22
N GLU A 348 17.30 4.68 16.18
CA GLU A 348 17.25 5.52 14.97
C GLU A 348 15.86 5.45 14.31
N LEU A 349 15.23 4.27 14.27
CA LEU A 349 13.84 4.11 13.79
C LEU A 349 12.83 4.89 14.64
N SER A 350 12.96 4.86 15.96
CA SER A 350 12.07 5.59 16.87
C SER A 350 12.31 7.10 16.84
N ASP A 351 13.54 7.54 16.72
CA ASP A 351 13.88 8.96 16.55
C ASP A 351 13.32 9.50 15.23
N TYR A 352 13.50 8.76 14.14
CA TYR A 352 12.87 9.06 12.86
C TYR A 352 11.34 9.16 13.01
N ALA A 353 10.72 8.17 13.63
CA ALA A 353 9.28 8.12 13.84
C ALA A 353 8.77 9.33 14.64
N LEU A 354 9.44 9.71 15.72
CA LEU A 354 9.13 10.88 16.53
C LEU A 354 9.24 12.17 15.70
N GLN A 355 10.29 12.29 14.91
CA GLN A 355 10.54 13.48 14.09
C GLN A 355 9.44 13.65 13.03
N VAL A 356 9.14 12.61 12.27
CA VAL A 356 8.07 12.65 11.25
C VAL A 356 6.70 12.93 11.88
N SER A 357 6.37 12.25 12.99
CA SER A 357 5.08 12.46 13.70
C SER A 357 4.93 13.86 14.27
N SER A 358 6.03 14.53 14.61
CA SER A 358 6.05 15.91 15.12
C SER A 358 6.30 16.96 14.03
N HIS A 359 6.01 16.61 12.78
CA HIS A 359 6.14 17.50 11.62
C HIS A 359 7.56 18.03 11.38
N ARG A 360 8.58 17.23 11.72
CA ARG A 360 9.99 17.59 11.50
C ARG A 360 10.64 16.62 10.52
N LEU A 361 11.42 17.14 9.59
CA LEU A 361 12.23 16.30 8.71
C LEU A 361 13.44 15.75 9.47
N PRO A 362 13.69 14.43 9.37
CA PRO A 362 14.77 13.78 10.07
C PRO A 362 16.15 14.09 9.46
N VAL A 363 17.18 14.04 10.31
CA VAL A 363 18.58 14.04 9.88
C VAL A 363 18.90 12.74 9.13
N HIS A 364 18.49 11.61 9.70
CA HIS A 364 18.67 10.26 9.14
C HIS A 364 17.30 9.66 8.80
N PRO A 365 16.82 9.86 7.56
CA PRO A 365 15.55 9.28 7.14
C PRO A 365 15.66 7.76 7.08
N PHE A 366 14.67 7.05 7.64
CA PHE A 366 14.52 5.63 7.34
C PHE A 366 14.26 5.47 5.84
N ALA A 367 15.06 4.66 5.17
CA ALA A 367 14.91 4.44 3.74
C ALA A 367 14.51 2.99 3.44
N LEU A 368 13.50 2.85 2.58
CA LEU A 368 13.15 1.59 1.92
C LEU A 368 13.73 1.64 0.52
N LEU A 369 14.61 0.70 0.20
CA LEU A 369 15.30 0.64 -1.08
C LEU A 369 14.96 -0.64 -1.83
N GLY A 370 14.68 -0.53 -3.13
CA GLY A 370 14.44 -1.65 -4.04
C GLY A 370 15.57 -1.83 -5.04
N GLN A 371 16.06 -3.07 -5.20
CA GLN A 371 17.01 -3.49 -6.23
C GLN A 371 16.25 -4.24 -7.32
N MET A 372 15.89 -3.52 -8.38
CA MET A 372 14.94 -4.03 -9.35
C MET A 372 15.57 -4.97 -10.38
N THR A 373 16.82 -4.73 -10.78
CA THR A 373 17.54 -5.64 -11.71
C THR A 373 17.96 -6.93 -10.98
N THR A 374 18.35 -6.83 -9.71
CA THR A 374 18.57 -7.99 -8.84
C THR A 374 17.30 -8.86 -8.71
N THR A 375 16.12 -8.24 -8.73
CA THR A 375 14.83 -8.94 -8.68
C THR A 375 14.40 -9.45 -10.07
N ASP A 376 14.56 -8.64 -11.10
CA ASP A 376 14.17 -8.93 -12.49
C ASP A 376 15.27 -8.42 -13.45
N PRO A 377 16.11 -9.33 -13.97
CA PRO A 377 17.22 -8.95 -14.84
C PRO A 377 16.82 -8.20 -16.14
N SER A 378 15.55 -8.16 -16.49
CA SER A 378 15.05 -7.40 -17.65
C SER A 378 14.94 -5.90 -17.42
N ARG A 379 15.18 -5.42 -16.19
CA ARG A 379 14.98 -4.01 -15.78
C ARG A 379 16.09 -3.07 -16.28
N SER A 380 17.29 -3.58 -16.50
CA SER A 380 18.41 -2.77 -17.00
C SER A 380 19.44 -3.62 -17.73
N PRO A 381 20.43 -3.01 -18.42
CA PRO A 381 21.53 -3.74 -19.05
C PRO A 381 22.32 -4.60 -18.06
N ALA A 382 22.89 -5.70 -18.56
CA ALA A 382 23.70 -6.59 -17.74
C ALA A 382 24.86 -5.84 -17.06
N GLY A 383 25.05 -6.09 -15.77
CA GLY A 383 26.11 -5.44 -14.97
C GLY A 383 25.72 -4.07 -14.39
N THR A 384 24.50 -3.60 -14.66
CA THR A 384 23.92 -2.37 -14.09
C THR A 384 22.80 -2.69 -13.11
N GLU A 385 22.29 -1.68 -12.36
CA GLU A 385 21.16 -1.85 -11.44
C GLU A 385 20.15 -0.71 -11.61
N SER A 386 18.88 -1.06 -11.81
CA SER A 386 17.75 -0.15 -11.65
C SER A 386 17.32 -0.18 -10.19
N ALA A 387 17.49 0.92 -9.49
CA ALA A 387 17.18 0.99 -8.07
C ALA A 387 16.27 2.18 -7.77
N TRP A 388 15.57 2.09 -6.65
CA TRP A 388 14.81 3.21 -6.09
C TRP A 388 14.93 3.19 -4.57
N ALA A 389 14.74 4.35 -3.94
CA ALA A 389 14.42 4.40 -2.53
C ALA A 389 13.32 5.42 -2.27
N TYR A 390 12.57 5.18 -1.20
CA TYR A 390 11.68 6.18 -0.65
C TYR A 390 11.82 6.28 0.87
N THR A 391 11.40 7.41 1.38
CA THR A 391 11.21 7.64 2.80
C THR A 391 9.89 8.36 3.05
N HIS A 392 9.30 8.14 4.22
CA HIS A 392 8.15 8.96 4.63
C HIS A 392 8.62 10.30 5.16
N VAL A 393 7.88 11.33 4.80
CA VAL A 393 8.08 12.70 5.29
C VAL A 393 6.76 13.23 5.85
N PRO A 394 6.76 14.24 6.72
CA PRO A 394 5.51 14.82 7.23
C PRO A 394 4.67 15.41 6.10
N GLN A 395 3.32 15.34 6.22
CA GLN A 395 2.39 16.07 5.34
C GLN A 395 2.58 17.59 5.39
N ARG A 396 3.01 18.10 6.55
CA ARG A 396 3.40 19.49 6.79
C ARG A 396 4.75 19.49 7.47
N ILE A 397 5.67 20.32 7.03
CA ILE A 397 7.00 20.45 7.59
C ILE A 397 7.07 21.72 8.41
N ASP A 398 7.25 21.58 9.73
CA ASP A 398 7.40 22.70 10.67
C ASP A 398 8.89 23.04 10.91
N ALA A 399 9.78 22.05 10.77
CA ALA A 399 11.23 22.23 10.90
C ALA A 399 11.99 21.14 10.12
N ASP A 400 13.16 21.49 9.64
CA ASP A 400 14.12 20.57 9.04
C ASP A 400 15.33 20.39 9.97
N LEU A 401 15.45 19.21 10.61
CA LEU A 401 16.54 18.90 11.52
C LEU A 401 17.83 18.53 10.80
N GLY A 402 17.78 18.22 9.50
CA GLY A 402 18.93 17.96 8.67
C GLY A 402 19.51 19.19 7.99
N ALA A 403 18.86 20.35 8.13
CA ALA A 403 19.44 21.61 7.64
C ALA A 403 20.78 21.88 8.34
N ASP A 404 21.78 22.29 7.58
CA ASP A 404 23.12 22.61 8.04
C ASP A 404 23.94 21.44 8.66
N THR A 405 23.44 20.19 8.60
CA THR A 405 24.09 19.05 9.28
C THR A 405 24.85 18.09 8.35
N GLY A 406 24.93 18.36 7.05
CA GLY A 406 25.60 17.47 6.09
C GLY A 406 25.35 17.81 4.62
N PRO A 407 25.60 16.90 3.70
CA PRO A 407 25.26 17.08 2.29
C PRO A 407 23.76 17.34 2.11
N GLY A 408 23.42 18.26 1.20
CA GLY A 408 22.04 18.70 1.04
C GLY A 408 21.61 19.69 2.12
N THR A 409 22.47 20.64 2.47
CA THR A 409 22.28 21.62 3.57
C THR A 409 21.18 22.65 3.34
N ALA A 410 20.54 22.68 2.16
CA ALA A 410 19.40 23.55 1.97
C ALA A 410 18.23 23.07 2.84
N ALA A 411 17.68 23.97 3.64
CA ALA A 411 16.49 23.66 4.44
C ALA A 411 15.31 23.30 3.53
N VAL A 412 14.64 22.21 3.85
CA VAL A 412 13.42 21.74 3.20
C VAL A 412 12.23 22.21 4.02
N THR A 413 11.35 22.99 3.38
CA THR A 413 10.19 23.63 4.05
C THR A 413 8.85 23.00 3.63
N GLY A 414 8.87 22.09 2.68
CA GLY A 414 7.68 21.45 2.12
C GLY A 414 7.09 22.17 0.90
N ARG A 415 7.76 23.17 0.37
CA ARG A 415 7.41 23.78 -0.94
C ARG A 415 7.77 22.89 -2.10
N TRP A 416 8.72 21.99 -1.87
CA TRP A 416 9.19 20.98 -2.83
C TRP A 416 9.61 21.58 -4.18
N ASP A 417 10.21 22.78 -4.15
CA ASP A 417 10.87 23.32 -5.33
C ASP A 417 12.13 22.49 -5.70
N ALA A 418 12.72 22.77 -6.86
CA ALA A 418 13.88 21.99 -7.34
C ALA A 418 15.04 21.98 -6.33
N ARG A 419 15.27 23.06 -5.57
CA ARG A 419 16.32 23.14 -4.57
C ARG A 419 16.03 22.24 -3.36
N GLU A 420 14.80 22.24 -2.87
CA GLU A 420 14.37 21.37 -1.76
C GLU A 420 14.37 19.89 -2.19
N ALA A 421 13.93 19.61 -3.42
CA ALA A 421 13.94 18.27 -3.98
C ALA A 421 15.34 17.69 -4.06
N GLU A 422 16.29 18.45 -4.61
CA GLU A 422 17.71 18.05 -4.67
C GLU A 422 18.33 17.85 -3.27
N ALA A 423 18.07 18.76 -2.33
CA ALA A 423 18.58 18.66 -0.96
C ALA A 423 18.08 17.39 -0.25
N MET A 424 16.81 17.04 -0.43
CA MET A 424 16.25 15.82 0.16
C MET A 424 16.75 14.55 -0.53
N ALA A 425 16.94 14.58 -1.84
CA ALA A 425 17.54 13.48 -2.60
C ALA A 425 18.97 13.21 -2.16
N ASP A 426 19.80 14.26 -2.01
CA ASP A 426 21.16 14.14 -1.49
C ASP A 426 21.18 13.55 -0.08
N ARG A 427 20.24 13.92 0.79
CA ARG A 427 20.09 13.35 2.13
C ARG A 427 19.74 11.87 2.09
N LEU A 428 18.85 11.46 1.19
CA LEU A 428 18.49 10.06 1.03
C LEU A 428 19.66 9.24 0.47
N GLU A 429 20.38 9.77 -0.52
CA GLU A 429 21.59 9.15 -1.06
C GLU A 429 22.69 9.02 0.00
N TYR A 430 22.82 10.01 0.87
CA TYR A 430 23.76 9.96 1.99
C TYR A 430 23.37 8.88 3.01
N GLN A 431 22.08 8.67 3.22
CA GLN A 431 21.62 7.55 4.04
C GLN A 431 22.03 6.20 3.43
N VAL A 432 21.94 6.04 2.11
CA VAL A 432 22.42 4.83 1.43
C VAL A 432 23.94 4.69 1.55
N GLU A 433 24.68 5.78 1.38
CA GLU A 433 26.15 5.83 1.46
C GLU A 433 26.69 5.35 2.83
N ARG A 434 25.95 5.54 3.92
CA ARG A 434 26.32 5.03 5.26
C ARG A 434 26.47 3.50 5.30
N PHE A 435 25.74 2.78 4.46
CA PHE A 435 25.68 1.32 4.41
C PHE A 435 26.36 0.75 3.15
N ALA A 436 26.57 1.59 2.15
CA ALA A 436 27.14 1.22 0.85
C ALA A 436 28.11 2.31 0.36
N PRO A 437 29.30 2.46 0.99
CA PRO A 437 30.27 3.47 0.60
C PRO A 437 30.66 3.36 -0.88
N GLY A 438 30.59 4.49 -1.61
CA GLY A 438 30.77 4.55 -3.06
C GLY A 438 29.47 4.36 -3.86
N PHE A 439 28.31 4.36 -3.20
CA PHE A 439 27.01 4.30 -3.88
C PHE A 439 26.80 5.48 -4.83
N ARG A 440 27.12 6.70 -4.38
CA ARG A 440 26.94 7.92 -5.19
C ARG A 440 27.77 7.91 -6.46
N ASP A 441 28.94 7.26 -6.45
CA ASP A 441 29.80 7.11 -7.63
C ASP A 441 29.19 6.15 -8.67
N ARG A 442 28.18 5.36 -8.29
CA ARG A 442 27.45 4.46 -9.19
C ARG A 442 26.28 5.13 -9.89
N ILE A 443 25.85 6.31 -9.47
CA ILE A 443 24.68 6.98 -10.04
C ILE A 443 25.05 7.54 -11.43
N ALA A 444 24.44 6.98 -12.47
CA ALA A 444 24.55 7.48 -13.83
C ALA A 444 23.46 8.52 -14.14
N ALA A 445 22.24 8.28 -13.63
CA ALA A 445 21.12 9.21 -13.72
C ALA A 445 20.19 9.01 -12.53
N ARG A 446 19.44 10.04 -12.16
CA ARG A 446 18.39 9.98 -11.14
C ARG A 446 17.13 10.73 -11.55
N ARG A 447 16.01 10.31 -11.00
CA ARG A 447 14.73 11.03 -11.00
C ARG A 447 14.27 11.20 -9.57
N ILE A 448 13.84 12.40 -9.23
CA ILE A 448 13.27 12.74 -7.94
C ILE A 448 11.75 12.85 -8.10
N LEU A 449 11.01 12.24 -7.19
CA LEU A 449 9.57 12.36 -7.08
C LEU A 449 9.23 12.89 -5.68
N THR A 450 8.88 14.18 -5.63
CA THR A 450 8.41 14.84 -4.42
C THR A 450 6.98 14.41 -4.09
N PRO A 451 6.46 14.70 -2.89
CA PRO A 451 5.04 14.49 -2.57
C PRO A 451 4.09 15.13 -3.60
N ALA A 452 4.41 16.31 -4.10
CA ALA A 452 3.61 17.01 -5.10
C ALA A 452 3.65 16.33 -6.48
N ASP A 453 4.83 15.79 -6.87
CA ASP A 453 4.96 15.02 -8.11
C ASP A 453 4.15 13.71 -8.05
N LEU A 454 4.21 13.01 -6.91
CA LEU A 454 3.44 11.78 -6.71
C LEU A 454 1.93 12.04 -6.83
N GLU A 455 1.40 13.09 -6.19
CA GLU A 455 0.01 13.48 -6.29
C GLU A 455 -0.37 13.92 -7.72
N SER A 456 0.50 14.65 -8.42
CA SER A 456 0.22 15.08 -9.80
C SER A 456 0.14 13.91 -10.78
N LEU A 457 0.94 12.87 -10.55
CA LEU A 457 0.96 11.66 -11.37
C LEU A 457 -0.18 10.70 -11.01
N ASP A 458 -0.64 10.67 -9.77
CA ASP A 458 -1.81 9.91 -9.31
C ASP A 458 -2.51 10.70 -8.19
N GLU A 459 -3.64 11.32 -8.51
CA GLU A 459 -4.41 12.19 -7.60
C GLU A 459 -4.98 11.46 -6.37
N ASN A 460 -4.92 10.12 -6.34
CA ASN A 460 -5.27 9.34 -5.17
C ASN A 460 -4.17 9.38 -4.09
N LEU A 461 -2.96 9.76 -4.47
CA LEU A 461 -1.81 9.91 -3.57
C LEU A 461 -1.78 11.31 -2.95
N VAL A 462 -2.85 11.70 -2.29
CA VAL A 462 -3.06 13.05 -1.75
C VAL A 462 -1.92 13.46 -0.83
N GLY A 463 -1.23 14.55 -1.17
CA GLY A 463 -0.03 15.02 -0.47
C GLY A 463 1.12 14.00 -0.50
N GLY A 464 1.16 13.06 -1.45
CA GLY A 464 2.15 11.99 -1.52
C GLY A 464 1.89 10.80 -0.58
N ALA A 465 0.70 10.69 0.00
CA ALA A 465 0.29 9.55 0.83
C ALA A 465 0.07 8.29 -0.02
N LEU A 466 0.68 7.15 0.35
CA LEU A 466 0.65 5.92 -0.47
C LEU A 466 -0.48 4.95 -0.10
N ASN A 467 -1.00 5.02 1.14
CA ASN A 467 -1.92 4.02 1.67
C ASN A 467 -3.41 4.41 1.53
N GLY A 468 -3.69 5.55 0.91
CA GLY A 468 -5.06 6.07 0.78
C GLY A 468 -5.69 6.37 2.13
N GLY A 469 -4.89 6.84 3.09
CA GLY A 469 -5.21 7.18 4.48
C GLY A 469 -4.44 6.34 5.49
N THR A 470 -4.28 6.89 6.70
CA THR A 470 -3.49 6.24 7.77
C THR A 470 -3.89 4.78 8.00
N THR A 471 -2.89 3.94 8.28
CA THR A 471 -3.08 2.54 8.69
C THR A 471 -3.25 2.40 10.21
N ALA A 472 -3.23 3.49 10.94
CA ALA A 472 -3.47 3.49 12.38
C ALA A 472 -4.84 2.91 12.74
N VAL A 473 -4.91 2.15 13.84
CA VAL A 473 -6.09 1.35 14.24
C VAL A 473 -7.39 2.17 14.32
N HIS A 474 -7.31 3.45 14.67
CA HIS A 474 -8.48 4.33 14.77
C HIS A 474 -9.13 4.66 13.42
N GLN A 475 -8.49 4.34 12.27
CA GLN A 475 -9.04 4.51 10.92
C GLN A 475 -8.96 3.21 10.10
N GLN A 476 -9.05 2.05 10.77
CA GLN A 476 -9.04 0.74 10.12
C GLN A 476 -10.34 -0.04 10.38
N LEU A 477 -10.55 -1.11 9.66
CA LEU A 477 -11.72 -2.00 9.78
C LEU A 477 -13.04 -1.23 9.59
N PHE A 478 -13.88 -1.20 10.64
CA PHE A 478 -15.17 -0.49 10.62
C PHE A 478 -15.05 1.03 10.81
N PHE A 479 -13.83 1.53 11.00
CA PHE A 479 -13.55 2.97 11.04
C PHE A 479 -13.10 3.53 9.69
N ARG A 480 -12.89 2.68 8.66
CA ARG A 480 -12.38 3.09 7.36
C ARG A 480 -13.48 3.10 6.28
N PRO A 481 -13.66 4.18 5.50
CA PRO A 481 -12.97 5.48 5.58
C PRO A 481 -13.42 6.33 6.77
N VAL A 482 -14.62 6.11 7.29
CA VAL A 482 -15.21 6.86 8.41
C VAL A 482 -15.89 5.91 9.39
N PRO A 483 -16.08 6.31 10.67
CA PRO A 483 -16.69 5.45 11.67
C PRO A 483 -18.06 4.91 11.26
N GLY A 484 -18.21 3.59 11.33
CA GLY A 484 -19.43 2.87 10.92
C GLY A 484 -19.44 2.40 9.47
N SER A 485 -18.39 2.69 8.70
CA SER A 485 -18.16 2.15 7.36
C SER A 485 -17.61 0.70 7.42
N GLY A 486 -16.53 0.38 6.77
CA GLY A 486 -15.99 -0.99 6.68
C GLY A 486 -16.62 -1.79 5.54
N ARG A 487 -17.44 -1.11 4.74
CA ARG A 487 -18.10 -1.62 3.53
C ARG A 487 -17.98 -0.60 2.40
N PRO A 488 -18.10 -1.03 1.14
CA PRO A 488 -17.95 -0.15 -0.01
C PRO A 488 -19.18 0.74 -0.29
N GLU A 489 -20.36 0.44 0.30
CA GLU A 489 -21.58 1.20 0.06
C GLU A 489 -21.44 2.63 0.59
N THR A 490 -21.85 3.60 -0.23
CA THR A 490 -21.94 5.01 0.12
C THR A 490 -23.36 5.38 0.60
N PRO A 491 -23.56 6.60 1.14
CA PRO A 491 -24.92 7.11 1.40
C PRO A 491 -25.79 7.25 0.16
N ILE A 492 -25.20 7.32 -1.05
CA ILE A 492 -25.91 7.42 -2.33
C ILE A 492 -26.10 6.02 -2.89
N GLN A 493 -27.35 5.67 -3.23
CA GLN A 493 -27.64 4.36 -3.81
C GLN A 493 -26.90 4.17 -5.15
N ASN A 494 -26.52 2.94 -5.46
CA ASN A 494 -25.77 2.55 -6.66
C ASN A 494 -24.39 3.20 -6.80
N LEU A 495 -23.86 3.84 -5.75
CA LEU A 495 -22.52 4.38 -5.70
C LEU A 495 -21.69 3.63 -4.66
N TYR A 496 -20.53 3.16 -5.06
CA TYR A 496 -19.63 2.36 -4.24
C TYR A 496 -18.22 2.94 -4.23
N LEU A 497 -17.60 3.04 -3.04
CA LEU A 497 -16.20 3.40 -2.90
C LEU A 497 -15.35 2.14 -3.12
N ALA A 498 -14.51 2.17 -4.16
CA ALA A 498 -13.72 1.02 -4.60
C ALA A 498 -12.22 1.18 -4.30
N SER A 499 -11.78 2.36 -3.88
CA SER A 499 -10.36 2.69 -3.68
C SER A 499 -9.78 2.20 -2.35
N ALA A 500 -8.47 2.40 -2.19
CA ALA A 500 -7.74 2.16 -0.95
C ALA A 500 -8.28 2.97 0.26
N ALA A 501 -9.08 4.01 0.04
CA ALA A 501 -9.79 4.70 1.12
C ALA A 501 -10.87 3.82 1.79
N ALA A 502 -11.37 2.77 1.12
CA ALA A 502 -12.27 1.78 1.71
C ALA A 502 -11.51 0.65 2.42
N HIS A 503 -12.20 -0.14 3.27
CA HIS A 503 -11.66 -1.38 3.84
C HIS A 503 -11.34 -2.41 2.71
N PRO A 504 -10.17 -3.07 2.75
CA PRO A 504 -9.18 -3.18 3.83
C PRO A 504 -8.13 -2.06 3.88
N GLY A 505 -8.04 -1.18 2.92
CA GLY A 505 -7.08 -0.09 2.92
C GLY A 505 -6.04 -0.19 1.82
N GLY A 506 -4.85 0.38 2.08
CA GLY A 506 -3.74 0.46 1.13
C GLY A 506 -3.10 -0.87 0.79
N GLY A 507 -2.34 -0.85 -0.30
CA GLY A 507 -1.65 -2.00 -0.87
C GLY A 507 -2.28 -2.48 -2.17
N VAL A 508 -1.46 -3.09 -3.03
CA VAL A 508 -1.92 -3.64 -4.31
C VAL A 508 -2.49 -5.04 -4.09
N HIS A 509 -3.77 -5.13 -3.82
CA HIS A 509 -4.49 -6.39 -3.57
C HIS A 509 -5.85 -6.48 -4.28
N GLY A 510 -6.37 -5.37 -4.83
CA GLY A 510 -7.64 -5.33 -5.56
C GLY A 510 -8.90 -5.65 -4.72
N ALA A 511 -8.76 -5.86 -3.40
CA ALA A 511 -9.87 -6.29 -2.56
C ALA A 511 -10.92 -5.19 -2.37
N CYS A 512 -10.52 -3.91 -2.28
CA CYS A 512 -11.47 -2.80 -2.20
C CYS A 512 -12.40 -2.80 -3.42
N GLY A 513 -11.82 -2.90 -4.62
CA GLY A 513 -12.57 -2.98 -5.87
C GLY A 513 -13.45 -4.23 -5.95
N ALA A 514 -12.91 -5.40 -5.62
CA ALA A 514 -13.67 -6.66 -5.62
C ALA A 514 -14.86 -6.61 -4.63
N ASN A 515 -14.68 -5.98 -3.48
CA ASN A 515 -15.74 -5.81 -2.49
C ASN A 515 -16.83 -4.86 -2.99
N ALA A 516 -16.45 -3.75 -3.65
CA ALA A 516 -17.36 -2.81 -4.28
C ALA A 516 -18.21 -3.49 -5.39
N ALA A 517 -17.56 -4.24 -6.28
CA ALA A 517 -18.21 -5.00 -7.33
C ALA A 517 -19.19 -6.04 -6.76
N ARG A 518 -18.79 -6.79 -5.74
CA ARG A 518 -19.67 -7.77 -5.08
C ARG A 518 -20.87 -7.10 -4.40
N ALA A 519 -20.70 -5.90 -3.83
CA ALA A 519 -21.80 -5.14 -3.24
C ALA A 519 -22.81 -4.70 -4.32
N ALA A 520 -22.33 -4.18 -5.45
CA ALA A 520 -23.17 -3.82 -6.59
C ALA A 520 -23.98 -5.02 -7.13
N LEU A 521 -23.33 -6.17 -7.30
CA LEU A 521 -23.98 -7.41 -7.74
C LEU A 521 -25.07 -7.89 -6.77
N ARG A 522 -24.85 -7.78 -5.46
CA ARG A 522 -25.85 -8.14 -4.43
C ARG A 522 -27.07 -7.22 -4.44
N ALA A 523 -26.87 -5.93 -4.66
CA ALA A 523 -27.93 -4.95 -4.73
C ALA A 523 -28.93 -5.28 -5.85
N ARG A 524 -28.43 -5.70 -7.02
CA ARG A 524 -29.26 -6.14 -8.15
C ARG A 524 -30.15 -7.35 -7.82
N THR A 525 -29.64 -8.30 -7.04
CA THR A 525 -30.39 -9.56 -6.73
C THR A 525 -31.44 -9.38 -5.63
N GLY A 526 -31.64 -8.18 -5.10
CA GLY A 526 -32.62 -7.89 -4.04
C GLY A 526 -32.29 -8.46 -2.66
N ILE A 527 -31.14 -9.13 -2.50
CA ILE A 527 -30.70 -9.74 -1.24
C ILE A 527 -30.27 -8.66 -0.23
N ALA A 528 -29.78 -7.52 -0.71
CA ALA A 528 -29.32 -6.41 0.12
C ALA A 528 -30.47 -5.60 0.78
N SER A 529 -31.66 -5.56 0.17
CA SER A 529 -32.79 -4.77 0.64
C SER A 529 -33.32 -5.20 2.02
N ARG A 530 -33.19 -6.49 2.38
CA ARG A 530 -33.69 -7.01 3.68
C ARG A 530 -32.73 -6.84 4.84
N ALA A 531 -31.42 -6.74 4.60
CA ALA A 531 -30.42 -6.59 5.65
C ALA A 531 -30.27 -5.13 6.11
N LEU A 532 -30.36 -4.16 5.18
CA LEU A 532 -30.21 -2.73 5.48
C LEU A 532 -31.37 -2.14 6.28
N THR A 533 -32.62 -2.61 6.04
CA THR A 533 -33.78 -2.16 6.83
C THR A 533 -33.77 -2.62 8.29
N GLY A 534 -33.07 -3.73 8.60
CA GLY A 534 -32.92 -4.24 9.97
C GLY A 534 -31.83 -3.52 10.78
N THR A 535 -30.75 -3.09 10.15
CA THR A 535 -29.57 -2.50 10.83
C THR A 535 -29.72 -0.99 10.98
N GLN A 536 -30.28 -0.28 10.03
CA GLN A 536 -30.57 1.15 10.16
C GLN A 536 -31.63 1.46 11.23
N ARG A 537 -32.59 0.55 11.49
CA ARG A 537 -33.57 0.70 12.58
C ARG A 537 -32.99 0.46 13.98
N ARG A 538 -31.85 -0.22 14.13
CA ARG A 538 -31.20 -0.48 15.43
C ARG A 538 -30.16 0.56 15.84
N LEU A 539 -29.74 1.42 14.92
CA LEU A 539 -28.76 2.50 15.17
C LEU A 539 -29.40 3.90 15.28
N SER A 540 -30.71 4.02 15.27
CA SER A 540 -31.39 5.26 15.64
C SER A 540 -31.36 5.42 17.17
N TRP A 541 -30.29 5.97 17.68
CA TRP A 541 -30.20 6.49 19.02
C TRP A 541 -31.25 7.61 19.19
N ARG A 542 -32.18 7.44 20.11
CA ARG A 542 -33.16 8.47 20.46
C ARG A 542 -32.43 9.56 21.23
N PRO A 543 -32.58 10.86 20.92
CA PRO A 543 -32.09 11.90 21.78
C PRO A 543 -32.90 11.87 23.10
N GLU A 544 -32.19 11.84 24.24
CA GLU A 544 -32.79 12.15 25.52
C GLU A 544 -33.31 13.60 25.52
N LYS A 545 -34.56 13.75 25.89
CA LYS A 545 -35.18 15.05 26.14
C LYS A 545 -34.67 15.58 27.47
N THR A 546 -33.99 16.67 27.44
CA THR A 546 -33.99 17.67 28.50
C THR A 546 -34.34 19.02 27.93
#